data_05bed651af052969d93fe888663a5a0a
#
_entry.id   05bed651af052969d93fe888663a5a0a
#
_cell.length_a   1.000
_cell.length_b   1.000
_cell.length_c   1.000
_cell.angle_alpha   90.00
_cell.angle_beta   90.00
_cell.angle_gamma   90.00
#
_symmetry.space_group_name_H-M   'P 1'
#
loop_
_entity.id
_entity.type
_entity.pdbx_description
1 polymer ?
#
loop_
_entity_poly.entity_id
_entity_poly.type
_entity_poly.pdbx_seq_one_letter_code
_entity_poly.pdbx_strand_id
1 'polypeptide(L)'
;MDTVQRHWDVRLDIREDGDHCEVTAHLDAGDRGLLGIGRSRRNPVDPALPQVGEELATARALHDLAHHLSQDAWRMIEEFNDPL
;
A
#
# COMPACT_ATOMS: atom_id res chain seq x y z
N MET A 1 17.62 -23.85 -17.48
CA MET A 1 16.40 -23.17 -17.02
C MET A 1 16.57 -21.66 -17.19
N ASP A 2 15.63 -21.04 -17.90
CA ASP A 2 15.72 -19.61 -18.14
C ASP A 2 15.24 -18.83 -16.94
N THR A 3 15.98 -17.78 -16.59
CA THR A 3 15.60 -16.87 -15.53
C THR A 3 14.87 -15.68 -16.15
N VAL A 4 13.70 -15.37 -15.62
CA VAL A 4 12.92 -14.20 -16.02
C VAL A 4 12.96 -13.19 -14.88
N GLN A 5 13.39 -11.97 -15.19
CA GLN A 5 13.35 -10.88 -14.23
C GLN A 5 12.22 -9.93 -14.58
N ARG A 6 11.47 -9.55 -13.57
CA ARG A 6 10.43 -8.54 -13.67
C ARG A 6 10.56 -7.58 -12.51
N HIS A 7 10.02 -6.38 -12.71
CA HIS A 7 10.04 -5.41 -11.68
C HIS A 7 8.73 -4.61 -11.60
N TRP A 8 8.29 -4.35 -10.40
CA TRP A 8 7.12 -3.56 -10.14
C TRP A 8 7.51 -2.34 -9.33
N ASP A 9 6.82 -1.26 -9.55
CA ASP A 9 7.08 -0.01 -8.84
C ASP A 9 5.95 0.29 -7.86
N VAL A 10 6.33 0.79 -6.69
CA VAL A 10 5.38 1.31 -5.72
C VAL A 10 5.68 2.79 -5.53
N ARG A 11 4.71 3.64 -5.86
CA ARG A 11 4.81 5.07 -5.61
C ARG A 11 4.05 5.41 -4.34
N LEU A 12 4.67 6.20 -3.48
CA LEU A 12 4.07 6.67 -2.24
C LEU A 12 3.77 8.16 -2.39
N ASP A 13 2.50 8.52 -2.33
CA ASP A 13 2.08 9.91 -2.30
C ASP A 13 1.71 10.26 -0.86
N ILE A 14 2.41 11.23 -0.30
CA ILE A 14 2.28 11.63 1.10
C ILE A 14 1.61 12.99 1.15
N ARG A 15 0.52 13.09 1.90
CA ARG A 15 -0.22 14.32 2.10
C ARG A 15 -0.31 14.61 3.58
N GLU A 16 0.20 15.76 3.99
CA GLU A 16 0.12 16.23 5.37
C GLU A 16 -0.84 17.40 5.47
N ASP A 17 -1.64 17.40 6.53
CA ASP A 17 -2.57 18.48 6.82
C ASP A 17 -2.68 18.61 8.34
N GLY A 18 -1.92 19.56 8.89
CA GLY A 18 -1.85 19.75 10.33
C GLY A 18 -1.28 18.53 11.03
N ASP A 19 -2.07 17.93 11.91
CA ASP A 19 -1.68 16.72 12.66
C ASP A 19 -2.00 15.42 11.94
N HIS A 20 -2.55 15.52 10.74
CA HIS A 20 -2.96 14.35 9.95
C HIS A 20 -1.98 14.09 8.83
N CYS A 21 -1.74 12.83 8.57
CA CYS A 21 -0.96 12.39 7.42
C CYS A 21 -1.71 11.27 6.70
N GLU A 22 -1.81 11.38 5.39
CA GLU A 22 -2.39 10.34 4.56
C GLU A 22 -1.38 9.93 3.50
N VAL A 23 -1.18 8.63 3.35
CA VAL A 23 -0.29 8.08 2.33
C VAL A 23 -1.11 7.17 1.42
N THR A 24 -0.93 7.34 0.12
CA THR A 24 -1.46 6.41 -0.87
C THR A 24 -0.29 5.68 -1.51
N ALA A 25 -0.28 4.36 -1.42
CA ALA A 25 0.70 3.51 -2.08
C ALA A 25 0.08 3.01 -3.39
N HIS A 26 0.71 3.33 -4.51
CA HIS A 26 0.26 2.90 -5.84
C HIS A 26 1.22 1.85 -6.37
N LEU A 27 0.73 0.65 -6.55
CA LEU A 27 1.49 -0.41 -7.20
C LEU A 27 1.18 -0.40 -8.69
N ASP A 28 2.24 -0.35 -9.50
CA ASP A 28 2.16 -0.58 -10.94
C ASP A 28 2.82 -1.93 -11.24
N ALA A 29 2.00 -2.90 -11.59
CA ALA A 29 2.43 -4.25 -11.92
C ALA A 29 2.37 -4.49 -13.45
N GLY A 30 2.42 -3.44 -14.24
CA GLY A 30 2.40 -3.50 -15.70
C GLY A 30 1.00 -3.53 -16.27
N ASP A 31 0.34 -4.67 -16.18
CA ASP A 31 -1.00 -4.87 -16.75
C ASP A 31 -2.13 -4.43 -15.81
N ARG A 32 -1.80 -4.10 -14.57
CA ARG A 32 -2.80 -3.67 -13.58
C ARG A 32 -2.17 -2.82 -12.50
N GLY A 33 -3.02 -2.07 -11.84
CA GLY A 33 -2.63 -1.26 -10.70
C GLY A 33 -3.47 -1.60 -9.48
N LEU A 34 -2.85 -1.50 -8.32
CA LEU A 34 -3.51 -1.64 -7.03
C LEU A 34 -3.07 -0.48 -6.15
N LEU A 35 -3.89 -0.15 -5.18
CA LEU A 35 -3.52 0.89 -4.24
C LEU A 35 -3.85 0.50 -2.80
N GLY A 36 -3.13 1.11 -1.88
CA GLY A 36 -3.41 1.01 -0.47
C GLY A 36 -3.36 2.39 0.16
N ILE A 37 -4.14 2.61 1.19
CA ILE A 37 -4.22 3.90 1.88
C ILE A 37 -3.92 3.70 3.35
N GLY A 38 -3.08 4.58 3.89
CA GLY A 38 -2.76 4.61 5.30
C GLY A 38 -2.88 6.02 5.85
N ARG A 39 -3.30 6.13 7.10
CA ARG A 39 -3.46 7.40 7.77
C ARG A 39 -2.84 7.35 9.15
N SER A 40 -2.38 8.50 9.59
CA SER A 40 -1.94 8.68 10.96
C SER A 40 -2.40 10.04 11.47
N ARG A 41 -2.51 10.16 12.78
CA ARG A 41 -2.86 11.40 13.43
C ARG A 41 -1.99 11.56 14.66
N ARG A 42 -1.33 12.72 14.79
CA ARG A 42 -0.52 13.01 15.97
C ARG A 42 -1.43 13.28 17.17
N ASN A 43 -1.11 12.65 18.30
CA ASN A 43 -1.73 13.03 19.56
C ASN A 43 -1.19 14.42 19.95
N PRO A 44 -2.07 15.39 20.27
CA PRO A 44 -1.63 16.76 20.60
C PRO A 44 -0.64 16.86 21.75
N VAL A 45 -0.60 15.87 22.65
CA VAL A 45 0.34 15.87 23.77
C VAL A 45 1.73 15.34 23.39
N ASP A 46 1.86 14.74 22.20
CA ASP A 46 3.14 14.23 21.74
C ASP A 46 3.94 15.32 21.03
N PRO A 47 5.29 15.21 21.01
CA PRO A 47 6.10 16.13 20.24
C PRO A 47 5.73 16.12 18.77
N ALA A 48 5.85 17.29 18.13
CA ALA A 48 5.59 17.39 16.69
C ALA A 48 6.79 16.84 15.90
N LEU A 49 6.74 15.54 15.59
CA LEU A 49 7.74 14.85 14.80
C LEU A 49 7.10 14.38 13.50
N PRO A 50 7.12 15.19 12.44
CA PRO A 50 6.44 14.84 11.17
C PRO A 50 6.88 13.49 10.60
N GLN A 51 8.15 13.14 10.77
CA GLN A 51 8.68 11.87 10.26
C GLN A 51 7.96 10.66 10.87
N VAL A 52 7.56 10.73 12.13
CA VAL A 52 6.85 9.61 12.79
C VAL A 52 5.49 9.40 12.13
N GLY A 53 4.75 10.49 11.91
CA GLY A 53 3.45 10.42 11.22
C GLY A 53 3.57 9.87 9.81
N GLU A 54 4.58 10.33 9.07
CA GLU A 54 4.84 9.84 7.71
C GLU A 54 5.15 8.35 7.69
N GLU A 55 6.01 7.89 8.60
CA GLU A 55 6.38 6.48 8.67
C GLU A 55 5.18 5.60 9.03
N LEU A 56 4.38 6.02 10.01
CA LEU A 56 3.20 5.26 10.42
C LEU A 56 2.17 5.19 9.29
N ALA A 57 1.87 6.32 8.66
CA ALA A 57 0.91 6.36 7.55
C ALA A 57 1.41 5.52 6.37
N THR A 58 2.71 5.59 6.07
CA THR A 58 3.32 4.80 5.00
C THR A 58 3.24 3.30 5.31
N ALA A 59 3.57 2.89 6.53
CA ALA A 59 3.46 1.50 6.94
C ALA A 59 2.03 0.99 6.77
N ARG A 60 1.06 1.78 7.19
CA ARG A 60 -0.37 1.42 7.06
C ARG A 60 -0.80 1.34 5.60
N ALA A 61 -0.32 2.24 4.75
CA ALA A 61 -0.60 2.21 3.31
C ALA A 61 -0.04 0.94 2.67
N LEU A 62 1.18 0.56 3.04
CA LEU A 62 1.81 -0.65 2.53
C LEU A 62 1.13 -1.91 3.03
N HIS A 63 0.69 -1.94 4.29
CA HIS A 63 -0.11 -3.04 4.83
C HIS A 63 -1.43 -3.19 4.07
N ASP A 64 -2.11 -2.08 3.80
CA ASP A 64 -3.36 -2.09 3.05
C ASP A 64 -3.14 -2.58 1.62
N LEU A 65 -2.06 -2.13 0.97
CA LEU A 65 -1.70 -2.60 -0.36
C LEU A 65 -1.41 -4.10 -0.34
N ALA A 66 -0.64 -4.58 0.65
CA ALA A 66 -0.33 -6.00 0.78
C ALA A 66 -1.60 -6.84 0.95
N HIS A 67 -2.56 -6.33 1.72
CA HIS A 67 -3.85 -6.99 1.90
C HIS A 67 -4.61 -7.11 0.57
N HIS A 68 -4.66 -6.03 -0.20
CA HIS A 68 -5.32 -6.03 -1.51
C HIS A 68 -4.63 -6.98 -2.49
N LEU A 69 -3.29 -7.04 -2.46
CA LEU A 69 -2.54 -7.98 -3.29
C LEU A 69 -2.89 -9.43 -2.94
N SER A 70 -2.97 -9.75 -1.65
CA SER A 70 -3.33 -11.08 -1.19
C SER A 70 -4.73 -11.46 -1.63
N GLN A 71 -5.68 -10.54 -1.47
CA GLN A 71 -7.06 -10.76 -1.90
C GLN A 71 -7.15 -10.99 -3.40
N ASP A 72 -6.42 -10.19 -4.18
CA ASP A 72 -6.42 -10.30 -5.63
C ASP A 72 -5.84 -11.65 -6.08
N ALA A 73 -4.75 -12.09 -5.45
CA ALA A 73 -4.14 -13.39 -5.74
C ALA A 73 -5.09 -14.55 -5.42
N TRP A 74 -5.75 -14.50 -4.26
CA TRP A 74 -6.71 -15.53 -3.87
C TRP A 74 -7.91 -15.57 -4.80
N ARG A 75 -8.41 -14.40 -5.21
CA ARG A 75 -9.50 -14.31 -6.18
C ARG A 75 -9.14 -14.98 -7.50
N MET A 76 -7.91 -14.76 -7.99
CA MET A 76 -7.45 -15.39 -9.22
C MET A 76 -7.34 -16.92 -9.07
N ILE A 77 -6.88 -17.39 -7.91
CA ILE A 77 -6.82 -18.83 -7.64
C ILE A 77 -8.22 -19.45 -7.63
N GLU A 78 -9.17 -18.78 -6.97
CA GLU A 78 -10.56 -19.24 -6.92
C GLU A 78 -11.20 -19.28 -8.30
N GLU A 79 -10.99 -18.24 -9.11
CA GLU A 79 -11.49 -18.19 -10.49
C GLU A 79 -10.92 -19.32 -11.33
N PHE A 80 -9.63 -19.60 -11.17
CA PHE A 80 -8.96 -20.67 -11.92
C PHE A 80 -9.48 -22.05 -11.53
N ASN A 81 -9.82 -22.26 -10.26
CA ASN A 81 -10.28 -23.54 -9.72
C ASN A 81 -11.80 -23.70 -9.74
N ASP A 82 -12.52 -22.68 -10.18
CA ASP A 82 -13.98 -22.71 -10.17
C ASP A 82 -14.49 -23.69 -11.22
N PRO A 83 -15.20 -24.76 -10.82
CA PRO A 83 -15.79 -25.69 -11.79
C PRO A 83 -16.98 -25.01 -12.46
N LEU A 84 -16.92 -24.94 -13.75
CA LEU A 84 -18.02 -24.39 -14.54
C LEU A 84 -19.25 -25.31 -14.54
#